data_99034abfba4c137d38bf068f5bb1f2bc
#
_entry.id   99034abfba4c137d38bf068f5bb1f2bc
#
_cell.length_a   1.000
_cell.length_b   1.000
_cell.length_c   1.000
_cell.angle_alpha   90.00
_cell.angle_beta   90.00
_cell.angle_gamma   90.00
#
_symmetry.space_group_name_H-M   'P 1'
#
loop_
_entity.id
_entity.type
_entity.pdbx_description
1 polymer ?
#
loop_
_entity_poly.entity_id
_entity_poly.type
_entity_poly.pdbx_seq_one_letter_code
_entity_poly.pdbx_strand_id
1 'polypeptide(L)'
;TIANFELFYRQSKSSCYYAEVFFPAIAETRREKIFRPRVEQLIKLCEEKAINVKRLFDVGAGFGIFLEEWRKCFPQAQLLAIEPSAPLARECRSKSLEVVEETVENVVGRDNSADLVTCFEVLEHVYDPLAFLQVLRRLVRPGGYVLVSTLCIDGFDLQVLWDKSNQISPPHHINFLPVEGFKKLFQRAGLINVEVTTPGRLDVDIVRNACKSDPELLQGQRFLNNLLEDDSSATALQNFLVEQRKSSHAWVIGQKK
;
A
#
# COMPACT_ATOMS: atom_id res chain seq x y z
N THR A 1 -15.55 12.17 -14.54
CA THR A 1 -14.86 11.44 -15.62
C THR A 1 -13.50 11.00 -15.17
N ILE A 2 -12.91 9.97 -15.81
CA ILE A 2 -11.55 9.48 -15.54
C ILE A 2 -10.54 10.63 -15.64
N ALA A 3 -10.62 11.45 -16.68
CA ALA A 3 -9.74 12.61 -16.88
C ALA A 3 -9.78 13.62 -15.72
N ASN A 4 -10.95 13.88 -15.15
CA ASN A 4 -11.07 14.76 -13.96
C ASN A 4 -10.44 14.13 -12.71
N PHE A 5 -10.49 12.83 -12.59
CA PHE A 5 -9.92 12.09 -11.48
C PHE A 5 -8.38 12.10 -11.56
N GLU A 6 -7.80 11.82 -12.72
CA GLU A 6 -6.36 11.94 -12.96
C GLU A 6 -5.84 13.36 -12.72
N LEU A 7 -6.60 14.37 -13.19
CA LEU A 7 -6.27 15.78 -12.98
C LEU A 7 -6.25 16.14 -11.49
N PHE A 8 -7.19 15.59 -10.70
CA PHE A 8 -7.24 15.79 -9.26
C PHE A 8 -5.95 15.33 -8.57
N TYR A 9 -5.46 14.13 -8.89
CA TYR A 9 -4.22 13.62 -8.30
C TYR A 9 -2.96 14.37 -8.77
N ARG A 10 -2.94 14.85 -10.01
CA ARG A 10 -1.79 15.60 -10.55
C ARG A 10 -1.69 17.03 -10.05
N GLN A 11 -2.82 17.70 -9.79
CA GLN A 11 -2.88 19.17 -9.62
C GLN A 11 -3.62 19.66 -8.37
N SER A 12 -4.14 18.78 -7.51
CA SER A 12 -4.80 19.24 -6.30
C SER A 12 -3.81 19.92 -5.34
N LYS A 13 -4.26 20.99 -4.67
CA LYS A 13 -3.44 21.65 -3.64
C LYS A 13 -3.05 20.70 -2.51
N SER A 14 -3.89 19.73 -2.19
CA SER A 14 -3.59 18.70 -1.20
C SER A 14 -2.44 17.80 -1.66
N SER A 15 -2.44 17.33 -2.92
CA SER A 15 -1.34 16.52 -3.45
C SER A 15 -0.02 17.28 -3.45
N CYS A 16 -0.02 18.57 -3.83
CA CYS A 16 1.18 19.41 -3.74
C CYS A 16 1.64 19.60 -2.29
N TYR A 17 0.73 19.91 -1.37
CA TYR A 17 1.06 20.08 0.05
C TYR A 17 1.66 18.79 0.65
N TYR A 18 1.07 17.63 0.37
CA TYR A 18 1.62 16.37 0.82
C TYR A 18 3.00 16.10 0.25
N ALA A 19 3.22 16.37 -1.04
CA ALA A 19 4.49 16.14 -1.69
C ALA A 19 5.60 17.11 -1.26
N GLU A 20 5.28 18.38 -1.06
CA GLU A 20 6.29 19.44 -0.88
C GLU A 20 6.54 19.81 0.60
N VAL A 21 5.56 19.57 1.49
CA VAL A 21 5.62 19.99 2.87
C VAL A 21 5.51 18.83 3.85
N PHE A 22 4.43 18.07 3.78
CA PHE A 22 4.12 17.06 4.80
C PHE A 22 5.08 15.87 4.76
N PHE A 23 5.24 15.24 3.61
CA PHE A 23 6.07 14.05 3.50
C PHE A 23 7.56 14.31 3.72
N PRO A 24 8.18 15.36 3.21
CA PRO A 24 9.59 15.66 3.53
C PRO A 24 9.86 15.79 5.03
N ALA A 25 8.94 16.42 5.77
CA ALA A 25 9.09 16.63 7.21
C ALA A 25 9.08 15.32 8.03
N ILE A 26 8.45 14.26 7.51
CA ILE A 26 8.32 12.97 8.21
C ILE A 26 9.02 11.81 7.48
N ALA A 27 9.80 12.12 6.44
CA ALA A 27 10.42 11.11 5.56
C ALA A 27 11.26 10.10 6.33
N GLU A 28 12.11 10.53 7.27
CA GLU A 28 12.97 9.64 8.04
C GLU A 28 12.18 8.78 9.04
N THR A 29 11.21 9.37 9.71
CA THR A 29 10.31 8.61 10.59
C THR A 29 9.54 7.54 9.80
N ARG A 30 9.08 7.86 8.58
CA ARG A 30 8.43 6.89 7.71
C ARG A 30 9.39 5.83 7.21
N ARG A 31 10.64 6.19 6.91
CA ARG A 31 11.69 5.24 6.55
C ARG A 31 11.83 4.16 7.61
N GLU A 32 12.00 4.56 8.87
CA GLU A 32 12.24 3.63 9.97
C GLU A 32 11.00 2.83 10.36
N LYS A 33 9.84 3.50 10.45
CA LYS A 33 8.62 2.87 10.98
C LYS A 33 7.79 2.14 9.94
N ILE A 34 7.94 2.47 8.65
CA ILE A 34 7.10 1.93 7.58
C ILE A 34 7.94 1.23 6.51
N PHE A 35 8.88 1.93 5.86
CA PHE A 35 9.51 1.41 4.66
C PHE A 35 10.55 0.31 4.94
N ARG A 36 11.38 0.46 5.96
CA ARG A 36 12.34 -0.58 6.37
C ARG A 36 11.64 -1.87 6.82
N PRO A 37 10.65 -1.83 7.74
CA PRO A 37 9.87 -3.02 8.08
C PRO A 37 9.13 -3.63 6.89
N ARG A 38 8.65 -2.80 5.95
CA ARG A 38 7.99 -3.25 4.72
C ARG A 38 8.96 -4.02 3.81
N VAL A 39 10.18 -3.54 3.65
CA VAL A 39 11.24 -4.24 2.90
C VAL A 39 11.59 -5.57 3.57
N GLU A 40 11.82 -5.58 4.89
CA GLU A 40 12.12 -6.81 5.63
C GLU A 40 11.02 -7.87 5.49
N GLN A 41 9.76 -7.43 5.56
CA GLN A 41 8.61 -8.31 5.38
C GLN A 41 8.50 -8.85 3.95
N LEU A 42 8.76 -7.99 2.95
CA LEU A 42 8.76 -8.41 1.55
C LEU A 42 9.89 -9.38 1.24
N ILE A 43 11.07 -9.19 1.83
CA ILE A 43 12.19 -10.14 1.71
C ILE A 43 11.76 -11.52 2.21
N LYS A 44 11.19 -11.62 3.41
CA LYS A 44 10.68 -12.89 3.95
C LYS A 44 9.66 -13.55 3.01
N LEU A 45 8.71 -12.76 2.50
CA LEU A 45 7.72 -13.26 1.55
C LEU A 45 8.38 -13.77 0.26
N CYS A 46 9.41 -13.09 -0.24
CA CYS A 46 10.16 -13.54 -1.41
C CYS A 46 10.93 -14.84 -1.14
N GLU A 47 11.52 -14.99 0.04
CA GLU A 47 12.21 -16.22 0.47
C GLU A 47 11.23 -17.39 0.58
N GLU A 48 10.07 -17.20 1.24
CA GLU A 48 9.02 -18.21 1.40
C GLU A 48 8.47 -18.70 0.06
N LYS A 49 8.40 -17.81 -0.93
CA LYS A 49 7.88 -18.12 -2.28
C LYS A 49 8.97 -18.44 -3.29
N ALA A 50 10.23 -18.48 -2.88
CA ALA A 50 11.38 -18.65 -3.77
C ALA A 50 11.41 -17.65 -4.94
N ILE A 51 11.02 -16.40 -4.69
CA ILE A 51 11.03 -15.32 -5.69
C ILE A 51 12.41 -14.70 -5.75
N ASN A 52 13.10 -14.86 -6.87
CA ASN A 52 14.38 -14.20 -7.12
C ASN A 52 14.13 -12.87 -7.84
N VAL A 53 14.25 -11.76 -7.11
CA VAL A 53 13.96 -10.41 -7.61
C VAL A 53 15.24 -9.77 -8.14
N LYS A 54 15.45 -9.86 -9.45
CA LYS A 54 16.53 -9.14 -10.16
C LYS A 54 16.05 -7.79 -10.69
N ARG A 55 14.76 -7.69 -11.02
CA ARG A 55 14.13 -6.47 -11.54
C ARG A 55 12.84 -6.19 -10.80
N LEU A 56 12.83 -5.06 -10.07
CA LEU A 56 11.71 -4.58 -9.26
C LEU A 56 11.17 -3.26 -9.81
N PHE A 57 9.88 -3.20 -10.10
CA PHE A 57 9.18 -1.96 -10.42
C PHE A 57 8.26 -1.58 -9.26
N ASP A 58 8.33 -0.31 -8.84
CA ASP A 58 7.45 0.23 -7.79
C ASP A 58 6.52 1.27 -8.39
N VAL A 59 5.22 1.00 -8.34
CA VAL A 59 4.16 1.84 -8.93
C VAL A 59 3.55 2.72 -7.86
N GLY A 60 3.58 4.04 -8.09
CA GLY A 60 3.29 5.03 -7.07
C GLY A 60 4.46 5.14 -6.09
N ALA A 61 5.69 5.22 -6.61
CA ALA A 61 6.91 5.14 -5.81
C ALA A 61 7.07 6.28 -4.80
N GLY A 62 6.30 7.37 -4.95
CA GLY A 62 6.38 8.53 -4.07
C GLY A 62 7.79 9.10 -4.00
N PHE A 63 8.38 9.16 -2.82
CA PHE A 63 9.76 9.63 -2.61
C PHE A 63 10.84 8.61 -2.96
N GLY A 64 10.48 7.41 -3.42
CA GLY A 64 11.42 6.33 -3.72
C GLY A 64 12.10 5.72 -2.48
N ILE A 65 11.61 5.96 -1.27
CA ILE A 65 12.23 5.47 -0.03
C ILE A 65 12.21 3.94 0.01
N PHE A 66 11.11 3.32 -0.43
CA PHE A 66 11.02 1.86 -0.49
C PHE A 66 12.10 1.25 -1.39
N LEU A 67 12.27 1.79 -2.60
CA LEU A 67 13.31 1.33 -3.53
C LEU A 67 14.72 1.59 -3.01
N GLU A 68 14.93 2.70 -2.31
CA GLU A 68 16.21 3.02 -1.69
C GLU A 68 16.56 2.02 -0.57
N GLU A 69 15.59 1.66 0.30
CA GLU A 69 15.80 0.63 1.33
C GLU A 69 16.00 -0.77 0.70
N TRP A 70 15.24 -1.09 -0.37
CA TRP A 70 15.43 -2.34 -1.11
C TRP A 70 16.83 -2.45 -1.69
N ARG A 71 17.36 -1.38 -2.28
CA ARG A 71 18.72 -1.34 -2.87
C ARG A 71 19.82 -1.59 -1.84
N LYS A 72 19.63 -1.20 -0.59
CA LYS A 72 20.60 -1.51 0.48
C LYS A 72 20.76 -3.02 0.71
N CYS A 73 19.66 -3.76 0.56
CA CYS A 73 19.66 -5.22 0.69
C CYS A 73 20.08 -5.93 -0.60
N PHE A 74 19.72 -5.36 -1.76
CA PHE A 74 19.94 -5.95 -3.08
C PHE A 74 20.58 -4.93 -4.05
N PRO A 75 21.86 -4.60 -3.87
CA PRO A 75 22.52 -3.53 -4.65
C PRO A 75 22.63 -3.81 -6.15
N GLN A 76 22.49 -5.07 -6.58
CA GLN A 76 22.53 -5.48 -7.98
C GLN A 76 21.14 -5.52 -8.65
N ALA A 77 20.06 -5.31 -7.90
CA ALA A 77 18.72 -5.30 -8.46
C ALA A 77 18.51 -4.07 -9.36
N GLN A 78 17.88 -4.28 -10.50
CA GLN A 78 17.41 -3.21 -11.35
C GLN A 78 16.09 -2.66 -10.79
N LEU A 79 16.09 -1.40 -10.43
CA LEU A 79 14.96 -0.74 -9.78
C LEU A 79 14.38 0.32 -10.69
N LEU A 80 13.05 0.30 -10.86
CA LEU A 80 12.30 1.31 -11.60
C LEU A 80 11.22 1.91 -10.73
N ALA A 81 11.24 3.22 -10.54
CA ALA A 81 10.16 3.99 -9.97
C ALA A 81 9.20 4.44 -11.07
N ILE A 82 7.91 4.20 -10.90
CA ILE A 82 6.85 4.73 -11.76
C ILE A 82 6.05 5.70 -10.89
N GLU A 83 6.20 7.01 -11.17
CA GLU A 83 5.65 8.08 -10.32
C GLU A 83 5.19 9.26 -11.17
N PRO A 84 3.87 9.52 -11.26
CA PRO A 84 3.33 10.58 -12.12
C PRO A 84 3.54 12.00 -11.58
N SER A 85 3.83 12.16 -10.30
CA SER A 85 4.06 13.48 -9.69
C SER A 85 5.47 13.97 -9.98
N ALA A 86 5.61 15.05 -10.74
CA ALA A 86 6.91 15.62 -11.11
C ALA A 86 7.78 15.98 -9.88
N PRO A 87 7.28 16.55 -8.78
CA PRO A 87 8.07 16.75 -7.57
C PRO A 87 8.60 15.43 -6.99
N LEU A 88 7.76 14.41 -6.85
CA LEU A 88 8.14 13.11 -6.30
C LEU A 88 9.09 12.34 -7.22
N ALA A 89 8.87 12.41 -8.53
CA ALA A 89 9.76 11.84 -9.53
C ALA A 89 11.17 12.48 -9.48
N ARG A 90 11.26 13.79 -9.23
CA ARG A 90 12.56 14.47 -8.99
C ARG A 90 13.25 13.91 -7.75
N GLU A 91 12.52 13.68 -6.66
CA GLU A 91 13.06 13.07 -5.44
C GLU A 91 13.57 11.64 -5.70
N CYS A 92 12.85 10.85 -6.47
CA CYS A 92 13.35 9.52 -6.88
C CYS A 92 14.66 9.62 -7.68
N ARG A 93 14.74 10.56 -8.63
CA ARG A 93 15.97 10.78 -9.43
C ARG A 93 17.13 11.26 -8.55
N SER A 94 16.90 12.09 -7.54
CA SER A 94 17.95 12.55 -6.61
C SER A 94 18.60 11.38 -5.87
N LYS A 95 17.86 10.26 -5.69
CA LYS A 95 18.34 9.00 -5.10
C LYS A 95 18.96 8.05 -6.11
N SER A 96 19.25 8.54 -7.34
CA SER A 96 19.80 7.73 -8.44
C SER A 96 18.94 6.52 -8.79
N LEU A 97 17.61 6.66 -8.71
CA LEU A 97 16.67 5.68 -9.22
C LEU A 97 16.35 5.96 -10.70
N GLU A 98 16.14 4.90 -11.48
CA GLU A 98 15.50 5.01 -12.78
C GLU A 98 14.03 5.37 -12.57
N VAL A 99 13.51 6.38 -13.30
CA VAL A 99 12.15 6.91 -13.08
C VAL A 99 11.42 7.07 -14.41
N VAL A 100 10.20 6.54 -14.45
CA VAL A 100 9.20 6.87 -15.45
C VAL A 100 8.21 7.83 -14.80
N GLU A 101 8.22 9.10 -15.28
CA GLU A 101 7.34 10.18 -14.77
C GLU A 101 6.02 10.17 -15.53
N GLU A 102 5.24 9.10 -15.31
CA GLU A 102 3.96 8.85 -15.97
C GLU A 102 3.06 8.01 -15.06
N THR A 103 1.75 8.01 -15.36
CA THR A 103 0.86 7.00 -14.79
C THR A 103 1.23 5.63 -15.35
N VAL A 104 0.97 4.58 -14.58
CA VAL A 104 1.38 3.21 -14.97
C VAL A 104 0.70 2.74 -16.26
N GLU A 105 -0.48 3.27 -16.56
CA GLU A 105 -1.23 2.99 -17.78
C GLU A 105 -0.46 3.42 -19.04
N ASN A 106 0.29 4.51 -18.94
CA ASN A 106 1.06 5.11 -20.03
C ASN A 106 2.48 4.56 -20.16
N VAL A 107 2.90 3.66 -19.28
CA VAL A 107 4.22 3.05 -19.37
C VAL A 107 4.31 2.14 -20.60
N VAL A 108 5.29 2.41 -21.46
CA VAL A 108 5.55 1.65 -22.69
C VAL A 108 6.93 1.00 -22.66
N GLY A 109 7.09 -0.10 -23.40
CA GLY A 109 8.38 -0.78 -23.56
C GLY A 109 8.89 -1.52 -22.31
N ARG A 110 8.03 -1.73 -21.33
CA ARG A 110 8.35 -2.42 -20.06
C ARG A 110 7.55 -3.70 -19.84
N ASP A 111 6.81 -4.14 -20.82
CA ASP A 111 5.97 -5.33 -20.74
C ASP A 111 6.81 -6.59 -20.49
N ASN A 112 6.30 -7.50 -19.67
CA ASN A 112 6.95 -8.79 -19.38
C ASN A 112 8.40 -8.68 -18.88
N SER A 113 8.74 -7.64 -18.16
CA SER A 113 10.14 -7.37 -17.82
C SER A 113 10.46 -7.45 -16.32
N ALA A 114 9.52 -7.15 -15.44
CA ALA A 114 9.74 -7.20 -14.00
C ALA A 114 9.60 -8.61 -13.41
N ASP A 115 10.45 -8.97 -12.46
CA ASP A 115 10.27 -10.15 -11.61
C ASP A 115 9.19 -9.91 -10.57
N LEU A 116 9.15 -8.69 -10.05
CA LEU A 116 8.18 -8.23 -9.07
C LEU A 116 7.75 -6.80 -9.40
N VAL A 117 6.45 -6.57 -9.38
CA VAL A 117 5.85 -5.23 -9.39
C VAL A 117 5.23 -5.00 -8.02
N THR A 118 5.65 -3.95 -7.34
CA THR A 118 5.06 -3.49 -6.08
C THR A 118 4.19 -2.26 -6.31
N CYS A 119 3.14 -2.13 -5.49
CA CYS A 119 2.27 -0.97 -5.50
C CYS A 119 1.70 -0.79 -4.10
N PHE A 120 2.14 0.26 -3.39
CA PHE A 120 1.78 0.46 -2.00
C PHE A 120 0.86 1.66 -1.83
N GLU A 121 -0.34 1.44 -1.25
CA GLU A 121 -1.32 2.47 -0.94
C GLU A 121 -1.70 3.31 -2.19
N VAL A 122 -2.07 2.63 -3.29
CA VAL A 122 -2.52 3.27 -4.54
C VAL A 122 -3.86 2.70 -5.00
N LEU A 123 -4.12 1.40 -4.78
CA LEU A 123 -5.31 0.72 -5.32
C LEU A 123 -6.62 1.34 -4.81
N GLU A 124 -6.64 1.87 -3.59
CA GLU A 124 -7.76 2.58 -3.00
C GLU A 124 -8.10 3.89 -3.72
N HIS A 125 -7.15 4.42 -4.48
CA HIS A 125 -7.27 5.70 -5.18
C HIS A 125 -7.64 5.57 -6.66
N VAL A 126 -7.56 4.38 -7.27
CA VAL A 126 -7.74 4.24 -8.71
C VAL A 126 -9.20 4.17 -9.10
N TYR A 127 -9.54 4.70 -10.28
CA TYR A 127 -10.91 4.72 -10.78
C TYR A 127 -11.41 3.33 -11.20
N ASP A 128 -10.58 2.55 -11.88
CA ASP A 128 -10.87 1.18 -12.30
C ASP A 128 -9.79 0.22 -11.78
N PRO A 129 -10.01 -0.41 -10.61
CA PRO A 129 -9.02 -1.28 -10.00
C PRO A 129 -8.75 -2.56 -10.83
N LEU A 130 -9.69 -3.01 -11.66
CA LEU A 130 -9.47 -4.16 -12.52
C LEU A 130 -8.53 -3.83 -13.68
N ALA A 131 -8.80 -2.73 -14.39
CA ALA A 131 -7.92 -2.26 -15.47
C ALA A 131 -6.52 -1.95 -14.95
N PHE A 132 -6.42 -1.30 -13.79
CA PHE A 132 -5.15 -1.01 -13.13
C PHE A 132 -4.33 -2.28 -12.85
N LEU A 133 -4.93 -3.31 -12.24
CA LEU A 133 -4.25 -4.58 -11.98
C LEU A 133 -3.84 -5.31 -13.25
N GLN A 134 -4.62 -5.21 -14.32
CA GLN A 134 -4.25 -5.77 -15.63
C GLN A 134 -3.00 -5.09 -16.18
N VAL A 135 -2.84 -3.78 -15.96
CA VAL A 135 -1.63 -3.03 -16.33
C VAL A 135 -0.44 -3.50 -15.47
N LEU A 136 -0.57 -3.62 -14.15
CA LEU A 136 0.50 -4.15 -13.29
C LEU A 136 0.93 -5.55 -13.76
N ARG A 137 -0.04 -6.44 -14.06
CA ARG A 137 0.23 -7.77 -14.61
C ARG A 137 0.94 -7.71 -15.96
N ARG A 138 0.65 -6.73 -16.83
CA ARG A 138 1.34 -6.55 -18.11
C ARG A 138 2.85 -6.35 -17.94
N LEU A 139 3.25 -5.55 -16.93
CA LEU A 139 4.67 -5.24 -16.66
C LEU A 139 5.45 -6.45 -16.13
N VAL A 140 4.81 -7.34 -15.40
CA VAL A 140 5.44 -8.55 -14.83
C VAL A 140 5.72 -9.57 -15.93
N ARG A 141 6.89 -10.23 -15.90
CA ARG A 141 7.21 -11.36 -16.77
C ARG A 141 6.37 -12.61 -16.41
N PRO A 142 6.22 -13.58 -17.31
CA PRO A 142 5.64 -14.88 -16.93
C PRO A 142 6.38 -15.48 -15.72
N GLY A 143 5.63 -16.03 -14.77
CA GLY A 143 6.16 -16.55 -13.51
C GLY A 143 6.52 -15.50 -12.46
N GLY A 144 6.55 -14.21 -12.79
CA GLY A 144 6.78 -13.12 -11.84
C GLY A 144 5.52 -12.76 -11.03
N TYR A 145 5.64 -11.77 -10.15
CA TYR A 145 4.61 -11.48 -9.15
C TYR A 145 4.20 -10.00 -9.15
N VAL A 146 2.94 -9.75 -8.81
CA VAL A 146 2.40 -8.45 -8.44
C VAL A 146 2.08 -8.46 -6.95
N LEU A 147 2.59 -7.50 -6.19
CA LEU A 147 2.23 -7.24 -4.80
C LEU A 147 1.59 -5.86 -4.68
N VAL A 148 0.41 -5.81 -4.08
CA VAL A 148 -0.28 -4.56 -3.79
C VAL A 148 -0.57 -4.48 -2.29
N SER A 149 -0.29 -3.33 -1.66
CA SER A 149 -0.89 -3.02 -0.36
C SER A 149 -1.99 -1.98 -0.54
N THR A 150 -3.04 -2.11 0.26
CA THR A 150 -4.20 -1.23 0.20
C THR A 150 -5.10 -1.40 1.42
N LEU A 151 -6.12 -0.56 1.54
CA LEU A 151 -7.10 -0.63 2.62
C LEU A 151 -8.05 -1.81 2.45
N CYS A 152 -8.27 -2.55 3.55
CA CYS A 152 -9.21 -3.66 3.63
C CYS A 152 -10.40 -3.27 4.50
N ILE A 153 -11.61 -3.30 3.93
CA ILE A 153 -12.83 -2.92 4.67
C ILE A 153 -13.13 -3.85 5.86
N ASP A 154 -12.63 -5.09 5.83
CA ASP A 154 -12.78 -6.04 6.95
C ASP A 154 -11.92 -5.65 8.17
N GLY A 155 -11.10 -4.60 8.06
CA GLY A 155 -10.16 -4.18 9.09
C GLY A 155 -10.84 -3.58 10.32
N PHE A 156 -10.27 -3.88 11.49
CA PHE A 156 -10.82 -3.54 12.80
C PHE A 156 -11.09 -2.03 12.97
N ASP A 157 -10.11 -1.19 12.68
CA ASP A 157 -10.24 0.26 12.82
C ASP A 157 -11.30 0.84 11.88
N LEU A 158 -11.38 0.36 10.63
CA LEU A 158 -12.42 0.77 9.68
C LEU A 158 -13.81 0.32 10.14
N GLN A 159 -13.95 -0.90 10.69
CA GLN A 159 -15.22 -1.42 11.17
C GLN A 159 -15.68 -0.73 12.46
N VAL A 160 -14.75 -0.37 13.34
CA VAL A 160 -15.06 0.29 14.62
C VAL A 160 -15.36 1.77 14.43
N LEU A 161 -14.54 2.46 13.64
CA LEU A 161 -14.64 3.91 13.45
C LEU A 161 -15.66 4.30 12.38
N TRP A 162 -15.83 3.47 11.36
CA TRP A 162 -16.73 3.66 10.22
C TRP A 162 -16.61 5.09 9.64
N ASP A 163 -17.67 5.88 9.67
CA ASP A 163 -17.75 7.26 9.17
C ASP A 163 -16.85 8.25 9.93
N LYS A 164 -16.31 7.86 11.07
CA LYS A 164 -15.32 8.62 11.85
C LYS A 164 -13.88 8.27 11.45
N SER A 165 -13.67 7.26 10.61
CA SER A 165 -12.34 6.90 10.16
C SER A 165 -11.80 7.93 9.18
N ASN A 166 -10.60 8.44 9.43
CA ASN A 166 -9.89 9.30 8.48
C ASN A 166 -9.52 8.58 7.18
N GLN A 167 -9.60 7.25 7.15
CA GLN A 167 -9.37 6.45 5.95
C GLN A 167 -10.58 6.48 5.00
N ILE A 168 -11.80 6.74 5.52
CA ILE A 168 -13.00 6.89 4.70
C ILE A 168 -13.11 8.36 4.27
N SER A 169 -12.34 8.74 3.27
CA SER A 169 -12.16 10.13 2.86
C SER A 169 -12.36 10.32 1.34
N PRO A 170 -13.61 10.21 0.83
CA PRO A 170 -13.87 10.49 -0.58
C PRO A 170 -13.60 11.98 -0.91
N PRO A 171 -13.11 12.31 -2.11
CA PRO A 171 -12.87 11.41 -3.25
C PRO A 171 -11.47 10.75 -3.26
N HIS A 172 -10.68 10.86 -2.20
CA HIS A 172 -9.32 10.30 -2.15
C HIS A 172 -9.34 8.77 -2.15
N HIS A 173 -10.04 8.15 -1.18
CA HIS A 173 -10.20 6.71 -1.11
C HIS A 173 -11.59 6.32 -1.60
N ILE A 174 -11.64 5.54 -2.66
CA ILE A 174 -12.89 5.13 -3.31
C ILE A 174 -13.05 3.62 -3.44
N ASN A 175 -11.97 2.84 -3.24
CA ASN A 175 -12.00 1.39 -3.29
C ASN A 175 -11.73 0.79 -1.91
N PHE A 176 -12.74 0.14 -1.36
CA PHE A 176 -12.66 -0.59 -0.10
C PHE A 176 -13.17 -2.02 -0.34
N LEU A 177 -12.26 -2.98 -0.43
CA LEU A 177 -12.62 -4.35 -0.68
C LEU A 177 -12.39 -5.23 0.56
N PRO A 178 -13.22 -6.26 0.76
CA PRO A 178 -12.95 -7.30 1.74
C PRO A 178 -11.86 -8.25 1.23
N VAL A 179 -11.30 -9.07 2.11
CA VAL A 179 -10.26 -10.07 1.77
C VAL A 179 -10.65 -10.93 0.56
N GLU A 180 -11.87 -11.43 0.53
CA GLU A 180 -12.35 -12.25 -0.60
C GLU A 180 -12.59 -11.42 -1.87
N GLY A 181 -12.89 -10.13 -1.74
CA GLY A 181 -12.99 -9.19 -2.85
C GLY A 181 -11.65 -9.03 -3.57
N PHE A 182 -10.56 -8.88 -2.81
CA PHE A 182 -9.21 -8.80 -3.37
C PHE A 182 -8.83 -10.06 -4.14
N LYS A 183 -9.08 -11.25 -3.59
CA LYS A 183 -8.82 -12.51 -4.29
C LYS A 183 -9.51 -12.57 -5.64
N LYS A 184 -10.82 -12.25 -5.65
CA LYS A 184 -11.61 -12.26 -6.89
C LYS A 184 -11.11 -11.22 -7.89
N LEU A 185 -10.75 -10.03 -7.42
CA LEU A 185 -10.25 -8.95 -8.28
C LEU A 185 -8.94 -9.34 -8.97
N PHE A 186 -7.97 -9.89 -8.21
CA PHE A 186 -6.69 -10.35 -8.75
C PHE A 186 -6.86 -11.52 -9.73
N GLN A 187 -7.73 -12.47 -9.42
CA GLN A 187 -8.05 -13.58 -10.33
C GLN A 187 -8.69 -13.07 -11.63
N ARG A 188 -9.61 -12.11 -11.56
CA ARG A 188 -10.21 -11.47 -12.75
C ARG A 188 -9.18 -10.70 -13.56
N ALA A 189 -8.16 -10.13 -12.93
CA ALA A 189 -7.03 -9.50 -13.63
C ALA A 189 -6.10 -10.53 -14.31
N GLY A 190 -6.34 -11.84 -14.13
CA GLY A 190 -5.55 -12.93 -14.71
C GLY A 190 -4.31 -13.32 -13.91
N LEU A 191 -4.27 -12.97 -12.63
CA LEU A 191 -3.26 -13.44 -11.68
C LEU A 191 -3.70 -14.74 -11.03
N ILE A 192 -2.77 -15.64 -10.78
CA ILE A 192 -2.96 -16.95 -10.14
C ILE A 192 -2.24 -16.99 -8.80
N ASN A 193 -2.45 -18.03 -8.02
CA ASN A 193 -1.81 -18.23 -6.70
C ASN A 193 -1.96 -17.00 -5.80
N VAL A 194 -3.19 -16.44 -5.80
CA VAL A 194 -3.49 -15.19 -5.08
C VAL A 194 -3.58 -15.46 -3.59
N GLU A 195 -2.76 -14.76 -2.82
CA GLU A 195 -2.78 -14.76 -1.37
C GLU A 195 -3.04 -13.36 -0.83
N VAL A 196 -3.81 -13.30 0.26
CA VAL A 196 -4.12 -12.07 0.96
C VAL A 196 -3.74 -12.22 2.42
N THR A 197 -2.89 -11.33 2.90
CA THR A 197 -2.55 -11.16 4.31
C THR A 197 -2.92 -9.75 4.76
N THR A 198 -3.06 -9.52 6.04
CA THR A 198 -3.30 -8.18 6.59
C THR A 198 -2.28 -7.87 7.68
N PRO A 199 -1.04 -7.55 7.28
CA PRO A 199 0.09 -7.40 8.20
C PRO A 199 0.13 -6.05 8.93
N GLY A 200 -0.93 -5.26 8.89
CA GLY A 200 -1.02 -3.97 9.56
C GLY A 200 -0.81 -4.10 11.07
N ARG A 201 -0.20 -3.08 11.68
CA ARG A 201 0.16 -3.08 13.10
C ARG A 201 -0.36 -1.88 13.87
N LEU A 202 -1.20 -1.07 13.23
CA LEU A 202 -1.63 0.22 13.78
C LEU A 202 -3.13 0.30 14.07
N ASP A 203 -3.90 -0.75 13.77
CA ASP A 203 -5.37 -0.73 13.87
C ASP A 203 -5.84 -0.35 15.27
N VAL A 204 -5.26 -0.98 16.29
CA VAL A 204 -5.58 -0.72 17.70
C VAL A 204 -5.17 0.70 18.09
N ASP A 205 -3.98 1.15 17.67
CA ASP A 205 -3.51 2.50 17.98
C ASP A 205 -4.33 3.58 17.27
N ILE A 206 -4.80 3.32 16.05
CA ILE A 206 -5.71 4.23 15.32
C ILE A 206 -7.00 4.43 16.13
N VAL A 207 -7.62 3.34 16.62
CA VAL A 207 -8.84 3.43 17.43
C VAL A 207 -8.55 4.11 18.77
N ARG A 208 -7.47 3.75 19.47
CA ARG A 208 -7.06 4.40 20.73
C ARG A 208 -6.86 5.91 20.57
N ASN A 209 -6.23 6.33 19.48
CA ASN A 209 -5.98 7.75 19.22
C ASN A 209 -7.30 8.48 18.85
N ALA A 210 -8.21 7.84 18.13
CA ALA A 210 -9.52 8.39 17.85
C ALA A 210 -10.32 8.59 19.16
N CYS A 211 -10.31 7.62 20.09
CA CYS A 211 -10.96 7.73 21.39
C CYS A 211 -10.38 8.85 22.28
N LYS A 212 -9.06 9.13 22.18
CA LYS A 212 -8.46 10.27 22.88
C LYS A 212 -8.99 11.62 22.36
N SER A 213 -9.31 11.69 21.06
CA SER A 213 -9.85 12.89 20.44
C SER A 213 -11.35 13.03 20.60
N ASP A 214 -12.08 11.91 20.69
CA ASP A 214 -13.52 11.82 20.91
C ASP A 214 -13.81 10.72 21.95
N PRO A 215 -13.88 11.07 23.24
CA PRO A 215 -14.14 10.10 24.32
C PRO A 215 -15.51 9.39 24.24
N GLU A 216 -16.46 9.93 23.49
CA GLU A 216 -17.78 9.34 23.31
C GLU A 216 -17.82 8.30 22.18
N LEU A 217 -16.76 8.18 21.39
CA LEU A 217 -16.68 7.33 20.20
C LEU A 217 -17.10 5.88 20.47
N LEU A 218 -16.68 5.32 21.60
CA LEU A 218 -17.01 3.95 22.03
C LEU A 218 -17.97 3.95 23.22
N GLN A 219 -18.85 4.94 23.31
CA GLN A 219 -19.86 4.99 24.39
C GLN A 219 -20.72 3.73 24.37
N GLY A 220 -20.85 3.10 25.54
CA GLY A 220 -21.60 1.84 25.71
C GLY A 220 -20.80 0.57 25.37
N GLN A 221 -19.61 0.66 24.80
CA GLN A 221 -18.77 -0.49 24.47
C GLN A 221 -17.74 -0.78 25.57
N ARG A 222 -18.22 -1.04 26.80
CA ARG A 222 -17.36 -1.18 27.99
C ARG A 222 -16.24 -2.23 27.82
N PHE A 223 -16.54 -3.36 27.22
CA PHE A 223 -15.54 -4.41 27.01
C PHE A 223 -14.40 -3.94 26.09
N LEU A 224 -14.75 -3.31 24.97
CA LEU A 224 -13.76 -2.81 24.02
C LEU A 224 -12.92 -1.68 24.63
N ASN A 225 -13.53 -0.76 25.37
CA ASN A 225 -12.82 0.30 26.08
C ASN A 225 -11.78 -0.28 27.06
N ASN A 226 -12.18 -1.21 27.93
CA ASN A 226 -11.26 -1.84 28.88
C ASN A 226 -10.12 -2.60 28.18
N LEU A 227 -10.43 -3.27 27.08
CA LEU A 227 -9.42 -4.00 26.29
C LEU A 227 -8.42 -3.07 25.63
N LEU A 228 -8.87 -1.91 25.16
CA LEU A 228 -8.02 -0.90 24.53
C LEU A 228 -7.20 -0.08 25.54
N GLU A 229 -7.65 0.06 26.79
CA GLU A 229 -6.92 0.75 27.86
C GLU A 229 -5.71 -0.05 28.36
N ASP A 230 -5.81 -1.37 28.40
CA ASP A 230 -4.71 -2.25 28.83
C ASP A 230 -3.74 -2.53 27.68
N ASP A 231 -2.47 -2.14 27.83
CA ASP A 231 -1.47 -2.28 26.78
C ASP A 231 -1.18 -3.73 26.38
N SER A 232 -1.27 -4.66 27.32
CA SER A 232 -1.08 -6.09 27.05
C SER A 232 -2.21 -6.65 26.20
N SER A 233 -3.45 -6.34 26.57
CA SER A 233 -4.66 -6.73 25.84
C SER A 233 -4.72 -6.08 24.46
N ALA A 234 -4.36 -4.81 24.35
CA ALA A 234 -4.27 -4.08 23.09
C ALA A 234 -3.26 -4.71 22.13
N THR A 235 -2.09 -5.09 22.65
CA THR A 235 -1.06 -5.80 21.87
C THR A 235 -1.53 -7.19 21.43
N ALA A 236 -2.16 -7.94 22.30
CA ALA A 236 -2.73 -9.26 21.99
C ALA A 236 -3.83 -9.15 20.94
N LEU A 237 -4.71 -8.14 21.04
CA LEU A 237 -5.71 -7.85 20.03
C LEU A 237 -5.07 -7.55 18.68
N GLN A 238 -4.07 -6.67 18.61
CA GLN A 238 -3.39 -6.37 17.35
C GLN A 238 -2.80 -7.62 16.69
N ASN A 239 -2.15 -8.50 17.46
CA ASN A 239 -1.63 -9.76 16.94
C ASN A 239 -2.76 -10.66 16.40
N PHE A 240 -3.84 -10.80 17.14
CA PHE A 240 -5.04 -11.52 16.69
C PHE A 240 -5.59 -10.96 15.37
N LEU A 241 -5.67 -9.63 15.22
CA LEU A 241 -6.15 -9.00 14.00
C LEU A 241 -5.30 -9.34 12.77
N VAL A 242 -3.97 -9.37 12.94
CA VAL A 242 -3.04 -9.79 11.89
C VAL A 242 -3.24 -11.26 11.52
N GLU A 243 -3.23 -12.14 12.52
CA GLU A 243 -3.38 -13.59 12.32
C GLU A 243 -4.70 -13.97 11.67
N GLN A 244 -5.79 -13.32 12.07
CA GLN A 244 -7.14 -13.60 11.57
C GLN A 244 -7.51 -12.78 10.33
N ARG A 245 -6.58 -12.04 9.75
CA ARG A 245 -6.81 -11.15 8.59
C ARG A 245 -7.91 -10.13 8.83
N LYS A 246 -7.82 -9.46 9.99
CA LYS A 246 -8.75 -8.42 10.45
C LYS A 246 -8.08 -7.06 10.62
N SER A 247 -6.84 -6.88 10.18
CA SER A 247 -6.23 -5.55 10.07
C SER A 247 -6.68 -4.84 8.79
N SER A 248 -6.75 -3.53 8.82
CA SER A 248 -7.21 -2.70 7.70
C SER A 248 -6.20 -2.56 6.56
N HIS A 249 -4.93 -2.93 6.76
CA HIS A 249 -3.92 -2.90 5.72
C HIS A 249 -3.69 -4.29 5.15
N ALA A 250 -4.22 -4.52 3.94
CA ALA A 250 -4.02 -5.77 3.22
C ALA A 250 -2.76 -5.73 2.36
N TRP A 251 -2.08 -6.88 2.28
CA TRP A 251 -1.12 -7.23 1.25
C TRP A 251 -1.69 -8.33 0.39
N VAL A 252 -1.75 -8.07 -0.90
CA VAL A 252 -2.27 -9.01 -1.89
C VAL A 252 -1.17 -9.31 -2.87
N ILE A 253 -0.76 -10.58 -2.94
CA ILE A 253 0.23 -11.06 -3.91
C ILE A 253 -0.42 -12.03 -4.88
N GLY A 254 -0.09 -11.89 -6.16
CA GLY A 254 -0.54 -12.79 -7.21
C GLY A 254 0.55 -13.02 -8.25
N GLN A 255 0.58 -14.21 -8.83
CA GLN A 255 1.56 -14.63 -9.82
C GLN A 255 0.99 -14.51 -11.23
N LYS A 256 1.79 -14.01 -12.17
CA LYS A 256 1.47 -14.08 -13.59
C LYS A 256 1.79 -15.48 -14.11
N LYS A 257 0.81 -16.08 -14.78
CA LYS A 257 1.00 -17.35 -15.49
C LYS A 257 1.97 -17.22 -16.65
#